data_fe588b7f789b891e2ba2f0923eacee2a
#
_entry.id   fe588b7f789b891e2ba2f0923eacee2a
#
_cell.length_a   1.000
_cell.length_b   1.000
_cell.length_c   1.000
_cell.angle_alpha   90.00
_cell.angle_beta   90.00
_cell.angle_gamma   90.00
#
_symmetry.space_group_name_H-M   'P 1'
#
loop_
_entity.id
_entity.type
_entity.pdbx_description
1 polymer ?
#
loop_
_entity_poly.entity_id
_entity_poly.type
_entity_poly.pdbx_seq_one_letter_code
_entity_poly.pdbx_strand_id
1 'polypeptide(L)'
;MQLKLATLYGVACLLSMGLMSCASTSKSTATLNFPADLADPYLTLEQIIDGSAAAETGLIKKIMRKIVGPKGQYSLDHPSDITVDSQGRLLIVDAGMGGLHRFVKIGEVWQFDQYLPLSQIKQPAAIASGDQFLFISDSQSKKILVFDENLTILNQITDPLFQRPSDLSYDEFSKRLFISDAPAGKVYIYSATGEKLGVLGLEKTGPGHLQSPISVTVDANSGKIYVLDGLARKIKIYKQDLTFISSFGKYDQVPGSFAFPKDVAQSQDGVLFVTDAAFGNIQMFDPSGALLYFFGENGTDPGQFLMPRNMYFDADQYLYVADPYNNRVQVFQYHVQP
;
A
#
# COMPACT_ATOMS: atom_id res chain seq x y z
N MET A 1 -57.06 -66.07 19.98
CA MET A 1 -58.10 -66.60 19.09
C MET A 1 -57.98 -65.85 17.77
N GLN A 2 -57.64 -66.64 16.72
CA GLN A 2 -57.74 -66.37 15.27
C GLN A 2 -56.90 -65.21 14.73
N LEU A 3 -55.91 -65.43 13.95
CA LEU A 3 -55.69 -66.07 12.61
C LEU A 3 -55.99 -65.13 11.42
N LYS A 4 -54.94 -65.03 10.56
CA LYS A 4 -54.94 -64.94 9.07
C LYS A 4 -55.05 -63.50 8.50
N LEU A 5 -54.43 -63.14 7.43
CA LEU A 5 -53.79 -63.82 6.29
C LEU A 5 -52.92 -62.82 5.51
N ALA A 6 -51.90 -63.30 4.87
CA ALA A 6 -51.08 -62.62 3.92
C ALA A 6 -51.81 -62.29 2.62
N THR A 7 -51.44 -61.30 1.92
CA THR A 7 -51.57 -61.30 0.42
C THR A 7 -50.41 -60.46 -0.18
N LEU A 8 -49.63 -61.10 -1.01
CA LEU A 8 -48.71 -60.55 -1.98
C LEU A 8 -49.46 -59.74 -3.06
N TYR A 9 -48.96 -58.59 -3.42
CA TYR A 9 -49.06 -58.12 -4.82
C TYR A 9 -47.78 -57.32 -5.12
N GLY A 10 -47.04 -57.86 -6.09
CA GLY A 10 -45.92 -57.15 -6.72
C GLY A 10 -46.49 -56.10 -7.69
N VAL A 11 -45.88 -54.95 -7.73
CA VAL A 11 -46.08 -53.99 -8.78
C VAL A 11 -44.72 -53.39 -9.19
N ALA A 12 -44.55 -53.38 -10.46
CA ALA A 12 -43.42 -53.01 -11.29
C ALA A 12 -42.71 -51.74 -10.90
N CYS A 13 -41.38 -51.79 -10.89
CA CYS A 13 -40.50 -50.66 -11.00
C CYS A 13 -40.65 -49.95 -12.33
N LEU A 14 -41.23 -48.77 -12.32
CA LEU A 14 -41.08 -47.79 -13.40
C LEU A 14 -39.88 -46.92 -13.04
N LEU A 15 -38.75 -47.13 -13.71
CA LEU A 15 -37.62 -46.21 -13.73
C LEU A 15 -38.06 -44.90 -14.42
N SER A 16 -38.36 -43.87 -13.67
CA SER A 16 -38.31 -42.50 -14.17
C SER A 16 -36.90 -41.97 -13.94
N MET A 17 -36.11 -41.94 -15.02
CA MET A 17 -34.89 -41.13 -15.07
C MET A 17 -35.27 -39.65 -14.96
N GLY A 18 -35.30 -39.15 -13.74
CA GLY A 18 -35.26 -37.71 -13.46
C GLY A 18 -33.89 -37.19 -13.82
N LEU A 19 -33.81 -36.44 -14.91
CA LEU A 19 -32.65 -35.58 -15.18
C LEU A 19 -32.49 -34.62 -14.03
N MET A 20 -31.60 -34.96 -13.09
CA MET A 20 -31.06 -33.99 -12.14
C MET A 20 -30.21 -33.01 -12.93
N SER A 21 -30.82 -31.89 -13.29
CA SER A 21 -30.12 -30.68 -13.67
C SER A 21 -29.14 -30.34 -12.52
N CYS A 22 -27.87 -30.63 -12.73
CA CYS A 22 -26.81 -30.03 -11.91
C CYS A 22 -26.85 -28.54 -12.18
N ALA A 23 -27.63 -27.79 -11.38
CA ALA A 23 -27.42 -26.38 -11.21
C ALA A 23 -26.00 -26.25 -10.61
N SER A 24 -25.06 -25.88 -11.44
CA SER A 24 -23.74 -25.41 -10.99
C SER A 24 -24.00 -24.16 -10.16
N THR A 25 -24.15 -24.33 -8.84
CA THR A 25 -24.00 -23.22 -7.94
C THR A 25 -22.57 -22.71 -8.12
N SER A 26 -22.42 -21.63 -8.88
CA SER A 26 -21.22 -20.83 -8.86
C SER A 26 -20.98 -20.44 -7.39
N LYS A 27 -20.03 -21.12 -6.73
CA LYS A 27 -19.60 -20.70 -5.40
C LYS A 27 -19.00 -19.32 -5.57
N SER A 28 -19.75 -18.30 -5.19
CA SER A 28 -19.22 -16.95 -4.97
C SER A 28 -17.94 -17.09 -4.14
N THR A 29 -16.82 -16.73 -4.71
CA THR A 29 -15.59 -16.55 -3.96
C THR A 29 -15.85 -15.37 -3.04
N ALA A 30 -15.88 -15.59 -1.74
CA ALA A 30 -16.05 -14.52 -0.77
C ALA A 30 -14.91 -13.51 -0.98
N THR A 31 -15.25 -12.35 -1.49
CA THR A 31 -14.38 -11.19 -1.63
C THR A 31 -14.40 -10.45 -0.30
N LEU A 32 -13.26 -10.01 0.19
CA LEU A 32 -13.19 -9.21 1.41
C LEU A 32 -13.33 -7.74 1.03
N ASN A 33 -14.50 -7.20 1.28
CA ASN A 33 -14.89 -5.84 0.96
C ASN A 33 -14.83 -4.93 2.19
N PHE A 34 -14.59 -3.64 1.97
CA PHE A 34 -14.55 -2.61 3.01
C PHE A 34 -15.40 -1.39 2.60
N PRO A 35 -16.54 -1.11 3.27
CA PRO A 35 -17.19 -1.97 4.29
C PRO A 35 -17.72 -3.28 3.71
N ALA A 36 -17.84 -4.30 4.56
CA ALA A 36 -18.26 -5.64 4.16
C ALA A 36 -19.73 -5.75 3.77
N ASP A 37 -20.56 -4.84 4.24
CA ASP A 37 -22.02 -4.84 4.14
C ASP A 37 -22.56 -3.93 3.02
N LEU A 38 -21.70 -3.16 2.35
CA LEU A 38 -22.12 -2.32 1.23
C LEU A 38 -22.13 -3.10 -0.10
N ALA A 39 -23.14 -2.82 -0.93
CA ALA A 39 -23.20 -3.32 -2.29
C ALA A 39 -22.04 -2.79 -3.15
N ASP A 40 -21.68 -1.52 -2.92
CA ASP A 40 -20.58 -0.84 -3.58
C ASP A 40 -19.54 -0.46 -2.52
N PRO A 41 -18.58 -1.35 -2.18
CA PRO A 41 -17.56 -1.09 -1.17
C PRO A 41 -16.55 -0.05 -1.65
N TYR A 42 -15.89 0.64 -0.72
CA TYR A 42 -14.77 1.54 -1.03
C TYR A 42 -13.53 0.77 -1.51
N LEU A 43 -13.28 -0.39 -0.91
CA LEU A 43 -12.13 -1.21 -1.23
C LEU A 43 -12.49 -2.69 -1.24
N THR A 44 -11.78 -3.43 -2.11
CA THR A 44 -11.82 -4.88 -2.19
C THR A 44 -10.41 -5.42 -2.06
N LEU A 45 -10.16 -6.36 -1.14
CA LEU A 45 -8.87 -7.03 -1.03
C LEU A 45 -8.70 -8.02 -2.19
N GLU A 46 -7.71 -7.77 -3.04
CA GLU A 46 -7.44 -8.54 -4.25
C GLU A 46 -6.31 -9.55 -4.08
N GLN A 47 -5.24 -9.16 -3.40
CA GLN A 47 -4.07 -10.03 -3.25
C GLN A 47 -3.34 -9.76 -1.94
N ILE A 48 -2.75 -10.82 -1.38
CA ILE A 48 -1.73 -10.75 -0.34
C ILE A 48 -0.44 -11.30 -0.93
N ILE A 49 0.59 -10.47 -0.94
CA ILE A 49 1.94 -10.81 -1.38
C ILE A 49 2.73 -11.10 -0.11
N ASP A 50 2.87 -12.36 0.22
CA ASP A 50 3.73 -12.87 1.27
C ASP A 50 4.57 -14.02 0.73
N GLY A 51 5.75 -14.20 1.27
CA GLY A 51 6.62 -15.30 0.89
C GLY A 51 6.39 -16.56 1.71
N SER A 52 5.47 -16.53 2.67
CA SER A 52 5.23 -17.67 3.54
C SER A 52 4.46 -18.75 2.81
N ALA A 53 4.85 -20.00 3.03
CA ALA A 53 4.02 -21.15 2.73
C ALA A 53 2.80 -21.07 3.65
N ALA A 54 1.69 -20.50 3.16
CA ALA A 54 0.46 -20.34 3.93
C ALA A 54 0.11 -21.64 4.66
N ALA A 55 -0.04 -21.50 5.98
CA ALA A 55 -0.40 -22.61 6.86
C ALA A 55 -1.66 -23.34 6.36
N GLU A 56 -1.55 -24.64 6.30
CA GLU A 56 -2.49 -25.51 5.63
C GLU A 56 -3.69 -25.85 6.50
N THR A 57 -4.79 -25.09 6.50
CA THR A 57 -6.11 -25.69 6.87
C THR A 57 -7.32 -24.86 6.42
N GLY A 58 -8.35 -25.50 5.88
CA GLY A 58 -9.72 -25.04 5.82
C GLY A 58 -10.17 -24.22 4.59
N LEU A 59 -11.33 -23.62 4.71
CA LEU A 59 -12.03 -22.81 3.69
C LEU A 59 -11.21 -21.58 3.26
N ILE A 60 -10.50 -20.99 4.20
CA ILE A 60 -9.53 -19.89 4.04
C ILE A 60 -8.45 -20.27 3.02
N LYS A 61 -8.00 -21.55 3.02
CA LYS A 61 -7.01 -22.09 2.06
C LYS A 61 -7.42 -21.91 0.60
N LYS A 62 -8.70 -22.02 0.29
CA LYS A 62 -9.21 -21.92 -1.08
C LYS A 62 -9.34 -20.49 -1.56
N ILE A 63 -9.63 -19.57 -0.63
CA ILE A 63 -9.67 -18.13 -0.85
C ILE A 63 -8.23 -17.62 -0.96
N MET A 64 -7.36 -17.96 -0.01
CA MET A 64 -5.96 -17.56 0.02
C MET A 64 -5.17 -18.07 -1.20
N ARG A 65 -5.48 -19.25 -1.74
CA ARG A 65 -4.79 -19.79 -2.93
C ARG A 65 -5.08 -19.00 -4.22
N LYS A 66 -6.16 -18.24 -4.26
CA LYS A 66 -6.49 -17.34 -5.36
C LYS A 66 -5.89 -15.94 -5.15
N ILE A 67 -5.69 -15.57 -3.88
CA ILE A 67 -5.16 -14.28 -3.43
C ILE A 67 -3.63 -14.33 -3.25
N VAL A 68 -3.10 -15.49 -2.79
CA VAL A 68 -1.66 -15.72 -2.63
C VAL A 68 -1.14 -16.42 -3.89
N GLY A 69 -0.23 -15.78 -4.61
CA GLY A 69 0.39 -16.32 -5.81
C GLY A 69 1.11 -17.68 -5.59
N PRO A 70 1.82 -18.23 -6.57
CA PRO A 70 2.49 -19.51 -6.48
C PRO A 70 3.49 -19.53 -5.34
N LYS A 71 3.42 -20.61 -4.54
CA LYS A 71 4.21 -20.82 -3.32
C LYS A 71 5.71 -20.96 -3.56
N GLY A 72 6.51 -20.36 -2.68
CA GLY A 72 7.75 -20.98 -2.28
C GLY A 72 9.03 -20.52 -2.96
N GLN A 73 9.04 -19.39 -3.71
CA GLN A 73 10.26 -18.89 -4.34
C GLN A 73 10.86 -17.64 -3.68
N TYR A 74 10.17 -17.02 -2.75
CA TYR A 74 10.61 -15.80 -2.06
C TYR A 74 10.05 -15.73 -0.64
N SER A 75 10.66 -14.91 0.19
CA SER A 75 10.11 -14.49 1.48
C SER A 75 10.30 -12.98 1.61
N LEU A 76 9.34 -12.29 2.16
CA LEU A 76 9.50 -10.92 2.58
C LEU A 76 9.97 -10.90 4.03
N ASP A 77 10.90 -9.98 4.34
CA ASP A 77 11.36 -9.72 5.70
C ASP A 77 11.39 -8.20 5.93
N HIS A 78 10.34 -7.66 6.49
CA HIS A 78 10.18 -6.22 6.72
C HIS A 78 10.01 -5.39 5.43
N PRO A 79 9.00 -5.67 4.56
CA PRO A 79 8.70 -4.79 3.44
C PRO A 79 8.42 -3.37 3.96
N SER A 80 9.13 -2.39 3.42
CA SER A 80 9.09 -1.02 3.93
C SER A 80 8.41 -0.04 3.01
N ASP A 81 8.55 -0.22 1.70
CA ASP A 81 7.99 0.68 0.70
C ASP A 81 7.77 -0.02 -0.65
N ILE A 82 6.92 0.58 -1.49
CA ILE A 82 6.37 -0.06 -2.68
C ILE A 82 6.23 0.96 -3.80
N THR A 83 6.47 0.53 -5.04
CA THR A 83 6.11 1.30 -6.24
C THR A 83 5.83 0.36 -7.41
N VAL A 84 5.10 0.85 -8.41
CA VAL A 84 5.05 0.24 -9.74
C VAL A 84 5.87 1.11 -10.69
N ASP A 85 6.82 0.53 -11.39
CA ASP A 85 7.70 1.26 -12.29
C ASP A 85 7.07 1.51 -13.68
N SER A 86 7.77 2.28 -14.53
CA SER A 86 7.33 2.61 -15.90
C SER A 86 7.14 1.40 -16.81
N GLN A 87 7.70 0.24 -16.46
CA GLN A 87 7.49 -1.02 -17.17
C GLN A 87 6.33 -1.86 -16.61
N GLY A 88 5.58 -1.32 -15.65
CA GLY A 88 4.47 -2.01 -14.99
C GLY A 88 4.92 -3.15 -14.07
N ARG A 89 6.13 -3.09 -13.51
CA ARG A 89 6.65 -4.07 -12.55
C ARG A 89 6.44 -3.53 -11.13
N LEU A 90 5.92 -4.38 -10.26
CA LEU A 90 5.80 -4.06 -8.85
C LEU A 90 7.16 -4.29 -8.16
N LEU A 91 7.65 -3.27 -7.50
CA LEU A 91 8.91 -3.27 -6.76
C LEU A 91 8.61 -3.03 -5.27
N ILE A 92 9.08 -3.93 -4.43
CA ILE A 92 8.93 -3.86 -2.97
C ILE A 92 10.32 -3.75 -2.34
N VAL A 93 10.56 -2.66 -1.64
CA VAL A 93 11.76 -2.52 -0.79
C VAL A 93 11.61 -3.41 0.42
N ASP A 94 12.55 -4.33 0.59
CA ASP A 94 12.63 -5.19 1.76
C ASP A 94 13.80 -4.73 2.65
N ALA A 95 13.47 -4.01 3.70
CA ALA A 95 14.47 -3.44 4.61
C ALA A 95 15.19 -4.51 5.45
N GLY A 96 14.53 -5.63 5.74
CA GLY A 96 15.11 -6.74 6.47
C GLY A 96 16.12 -7.50 5.63
N MET A 97 15.82 -7.72 4.34
CA MET A 97 16.72 -8.41 3.41
C MET A 97 17.72 -7.46 2.73
N GLY A 98 17.51 -6.17 2.79
CA GLY A 98 18.40 -5.17 2.18
C GLY A 98 18.36 -5.16 0.65
N GLY A 99 17.18 -5.38 0.05
CA GLY A 99 17.03 -5.47 -1.40
C GLY A 99 15.64 -5.11 -1.91
N LEU A 100 15.42 -5.42 -3.19
CA LEU A 100 14.15 -5.29 -3.86
C LEU A 100 13.60 -6.65 -4.25
N HIS A 101 12.32 -6.85 -3.97
CA HIS A 101 11.56 -7.92 -4.62
C HIS A 101 10.82 -7.34 -5.83
N ARG A 102 11.03 -7.96 -6.98
CA ARG A 102 10.35 -7.59 -8.22
C ARG A 102 9.29 -8.60 -8.57
N PHE A 103 8.11 -8.09 -8.93
CA PHE A 103 6.97 -8.88 -9.38
C PHE A 103 6.52 -8.39 -10.74
N VAL A 104 5.96 -9.29 -11.53
CA VAL A 104 5.32 -9.01 -12.81
C VAL A 104 3.86 -9.41 -12.75
N LYS A 105 2.99 -8.66 -13.44
CA LYS A 105 1.56 -8.96 -13.47
C LYS A 105 1.29 -10.01 -14.55
N ILE A 106 0.69 -11.15 -14.17
CA ILE A 106 0.25 -12.19 -15.10
C ILE A 106 -1.27 -12.36 -14.94
N GLY A 107 -2.03 -11.89 -15.92
CA GLY A 107 -3.46 -11.64 -15.74
C GLY A 107 -3.66 -10.56 -14.69
N GLU A 108 -4.50 -10.84 -13.69
CA GLU A 108 -4.78 -9.89 -12.59
C GLU A 108 -3.93 -10.14 -11.33
N VAL A 109 -2.91 -11.01 -11.40
CA VAL A 109 -2.16 -11.44 -10.21
C VAL A 109 -0.69 -11.07 -10.35
N TRP A 110 -0.13 -10.48 -9.31
CA TRP A 110 1.30 -10.27 -9.17
C TRP A 110 2.02 -11.58 -8.87
N GLN A 111 3.02 -11.90 -9.68
CA GLN A 111 3.86 -13.07 -9.51
C GLN A 111 5.31 -12.67 -9.29
N PHE A 112 5.95 -13.33 -8.33
CA PHE A 112 7.37 -13.09 -8.06
C PHE A 112 8.22 -13.41 -9.29
N ASP A 113 9.08 -12.47 -9.63
CA ASP A 113 10.03 -12.59 -10.74
C ASP A 113 11.45 -12.75 -10.22
N GLN A 114 11.91 -11.81 -9.37
CA GLN A 114 13.30 -11.80 -8.94
C GLN A 114 13.51 -11.03 -7.64
N TYR A 115 14.43 -11.50 -6.80
CA TYR A 115 15.04 -10.71 -5.73
C TYR A 115 16.34 -10.06 -6.23
N LEU A 116 16.50 -8.77 -5.93
CA LEU A 116 17.61 -7.93 -6.37
C LEU A 116 18.31 -7.35 -5.13
N PRO A 117 19.47 -7.91 -4.72
CA PRO A 117 20.21 -7.37 -3.60
C PRO A 117 20.75 -5.97 -3.91
N LEU A 118 20.52 -5.02 -3.03
CA LEU A 118 20.99 -3.64 -3.16
C LEU A 118 22.33 -3.44 -2.42
N SER A 119 23.38 -4.13 -2.87
CA SER A 119 24.69 -4.13 -2.19
C SER A 119 25.34 -2.75 -2.03
N GLN A 120 24.94 -1.75 -2.84
CA GLN A 120 25.42 -0.37 -2.77
C GLN A 120 24.62 0.49 -1.78
N ILE A 121 23.55 -0.02 -1.21
CA ILE A 121 22.66 0.64 -0.26
C ILE A 121 22.82 -0.03 1.10
N LYS A 122 23.11 0.75 2.13
CA LYS A 122 23.29 0.21 3.49
C LYS A 122 21.96 -0.03 4.18
N GLN A 123 21.00 0.90 4.00
CA GLN A 123 19.68 0.81 4.60
C GLN A 123 18.64 1.39 3.64
N PRO A 124 18.11 0.58 2.74
CA PRO A 124 17.03 1.02 1.87
C PRO A 124 15.80 1.32 2.71
N ALA A 125 15.16 2.47 2.50
CA ALA A 125 14.02 2.91 3.30
C ALA A 125 12.79 3.20 2.44
N ALA A 126 12.96 3.93 1.34
CA ALA A 126 11.87 4.31 0.46
C ALA A 126 12.26 4.16 -1.02
N ILE A 127 11.23 4.05 -1.85
CA ILE A 127 11.34 3.91 -3.30
C ILE A 127 10.30 4.80 -3.97
N ALA A 128 10.69 5.51 -5.02
CA ALA A 128 9.76 6.19 -5.91
C ALA A 128 10.16 5.92 -7.36
N SER A 129 9.17 5.84 -8.23
CA SER A 129 9.38 5.69 -9.68
C SER A 129 8.72 6.83 -10.43
N GLY A 130 9.26 7.18 -11.57
CA GLY A 130 8.67 8.13 -12.50
C GLY A 130 9.52 8.35 -13.72
N ASP A 131 8.91 8.62 -14.86
CA ASP A 131 9.56 8.65 -16.16
C ASP A 131 10.36 7.35 -16.42
N GLN A 132 11.67 7.46 -16.55
CA GLN A 132 12.62 6.35 -16.76
C GLN A 132 13.49 6.13 -15.51
N PHE A 133 13.16 6.78 -14.39
CA PHE A 133 13.98 6.77 -13.20
C PHE A 133 13.32 5.97 -12.07
N LEU A 134 14.18 5.32 -11.30
CA LEU A 134 13.84 4.75 -10.02
C LEU A 134 14.74 5.38 -8.96
N PHE A 135 14.13 5.87 -7.91
CA PHE A 135 14.80 6.52 -6.79
C PHE A 135 14.70 5.63 -5.56
N ILE A 136 15.84 5.37 -4.92
CA ILE A 136 15.88 4.59 -3.67
C ILE A 136 16.67 5.37 -2.62
N SER A 137 16.06 5.60 -1.47
CA SER A 137 16.75 6.24 -0.36
C SER A 137 17.64 5.25 0.40
N ASP A 138 18.90 5.66 0.65
CA ASP A 138 19.80 5.05 1.63
C ASP A 138 19.79 5.92 2.89
N SER A 139 18.94 5.59 3.83
CA SER A 139 18.74 6.40 5.03
C SER A 139 19.98 6.45 5.92
N GLN A 140 20.81 5.40 5.92
CA GLN A 140 22.05 5.34 6.68
C GLN A 140 23.18 6.10 6.01
N SER A 141 23.32 5.99 4.69
CA SER A 141 24.37 6.72 3.93
C SER A 141 23.97 8.14 3.56
N LYS A 142 22.73 8.57 3.90
CA LYS A 142 22.19 9.92 3.69
C LYS A 142 22.25 10.35 2.23
N LYS A 143 21.78 9.50 1.34
CA LYS A 143 21.75 9.75 -0.10
C LYS A 143 20.55 9.09 -0.75
N ILE A 144 20.22 9.55 -1.94
CA ILE A 144 19.26 8.90 -2.83
C ILE A 144 20.04 8.35 -4.02
N LEU A 145 19.87 7.09 -4.34
CA LEU A 145 20.40 6.50 -5.57
C LEU A 145 19.35 6.61 -6.67
N VAL A 146 19.80 7.01 -7.85
CA VAL A 146 18.99 7.14 -9.06
C VAL A 146 19.38 6.03 -10.01
N PHE A 147 18.42 5.19 -10.39
CA PHE A 147 18.60 4.06 -11.29
C PHE A 147 17.83 4.28 -12.59
N ASP A 148 18.27 3.62 -13.64
CA ASP A 148 17.49 3.43 -14.86
C ASP A 148 16.48 2.26 -14.72
N GLU A 149 15.71 2.02 -15.76
CA GLU A 149 14.73 0.92 -15.83
C GLU A 149 15.36 -0.48 -15.72
N ASN A 150 16.66 -0.62 -15.96
CA ASN A 150 17.41 -1.86 -15.85
C ASN A 150 18.06 -2.03 -14.47
N LEU A 151 17.76 -1.11 -13.54
CA LEU A 151 18.34 -1.04 -12.19
C LEU A 151 19.86 -0.79 -12.21
N THR A 152 20.34 -0.07 -13.25
CA THR A 152 21.70 0.45 -13.30
C THR A 152 21.75 1.81 -12.61
N ILE A 153 22.72 2.04 -11.73
CA ILE A 153 22.90 3.33 -11.07
C ILE A 153 23.35 4.37 -12.10
N LEU A 154 22.54 5.40 -12.27
CA LEU A 154 22.83 6.55 -13.14
C LEU A 154 23.52 7.67 -12.38
N ASN A 155 23.03 7.95 -11.15
CA ASN A 155 23.45 9.08 -10.34
C ASN A 155 23.17 8.83 -8.86
N GLN A 156 23.67 9.72 -8.00
CA GLN A 156 23.29 9.80 -6.61
C GLN A 156 23.02 11.27 -6.22
N ILE A 157 21.97 11.48 -5.46
CA ILE A 157 21.63 12.79 -4.89
C ILE A 157 22.14 12.80 -3.45
N THR A 158 23.01 13.76 -3.13
CA THR A 158 23.56 13.98 -1.80
C THR A 158 23.35 15.44 -1.40
N ASP A 159 23.06 15.67 -0.14
CA ASP A 159 23.01 17.01 0.44
C ASP A 159 23.68 16.96 1.82
N PRO A 160 24.59 17.90 2.14
CA PRO A 160 25.23 17.94 3.45
C PRO A 160 24.24 18.14 4.62
N LEU A 161 23.02 18.58 4.30
CA LEU A 161 21.94 18.77 5.28
C LEU A 161 21.06 17.52 5.47
N PHE A 162 21.21 16.50 4.66
CA PHE A 162 20.51 15.24 4.87
C PHE A 162 20.91 14.62 6.20
N GLN A 163 19.91 14.25 6.99
CA GLN A 163 20.13 13.54 8.25
C GLN A 163 19.70 12.08 8.16
N ARG A 164 18.52 11.82 7.62
CA ARG A 164 17.99 10.49 7.38
C ARG A 164 16.81 10.55 6.39
N PRO A 165 17.08 10.70 5.08
CA PRO A 165 16.03 10.68 4.07
C PRO A 165 15.29 9.33 4.15
N SER A 166 13.98 9.37 4.33
CA SER A 166 13.19 8.19 4.73
C SER A 166 11.93 7.95 3.90
N ASP A 167 11.46 8.94 3.15
CA ASP A 167 10.33 8.77 2.25
C ASP A 167 10.55 9.58 0.98
N LEU A 168 10.02 9.07 -0.13
CA LEU A 168 10.19 9.61 -1.48
C LEU A 168 8.86 9.69 -2.22
N SER A 169 8.61 10.79 -2.89
CA SER A 169 7.49 10.92 -3.83
C SER A 169 7.97 11.62 -5.10
N TYR A 170 7.68 11.06 -6.25
CA TYR A 170 8.00 11.69 -7.54
C TYR A 170 6.72 12.21 -8.21
N ASP A 171 6.70 13.49 -8.50
CA ASP A 171 5.62 14.12 -9.26
C ASP A 171 5.99 14.17 -10.76
N GLU A 172 5.35 13.32 -11.53
CA GLU A 172 5.60 13.20 -12.96
C GLU A 172 5.22 14.48 -13.75
N PHE A 173 4.25 15.24 -13.25
CA PHE A 173 3.82 16.46 -13.93
C PHE A 173 4.86 17.56 -13.82
N SER A 174 5.35 17.85 -12.62
CA SER A 174 6.37 18.88 -12.39
C SER A 174 7.81 18.37 -12.51
N LYS A 175 8.00 17.05 -12.70
CA LYS A 175 9.33 16.37 -12.77
C LYS A 175 10.18 16.61 -11.53
N ARG A 176 9.54 16.60 -10.36
CA ARG A 176 10.16 16.87 -9.07
C ARG A 176 10.12 15.64 -8.16
N LEU A 177 11.28 15.38 -7.56
CA LEU A 177 11.43 14.39 -6.49
C LEU A 177 11.34 15.10 -5.13
N PHE A 178 10.40 14.68 -4.31
CA PHE A 178 10.23 15.11 -2.93
C PHE A 178 10.85 14.10 -1.99
N ILE A 179 11.66 14.56 -1.06
CA ILE A 179 12.45 13.72 -0.14
C ILE A 179 12.14 14.17 1.28
N SER A 180 11.42 13.35 2.05
CA SER A 180 11.18 13.60 3.46
C SER A 180 12.41 13.23 4.31
N ASP A 181 12.81 14.13 5.17
CA ASP A 181 13.87 13.92 6.15
C ASP A 181 13.40 14.35 7.54
N ALA A 182 12.81 13.39 8.26
CA ALA A 182 12.15 13.64 9.53
C ALA A 182 13.08 14.24 10.60
N PRO A 183 14.32 13.74 10.81
CA PRO A 183 15.24 14.36 11.76
C PRO A 183 15.71 15.75 11.36
N ALA A 184 15.76 16.05 10.05
CA ALA A 184 16.11 17.39 9.56
C ALA A 184 14.94 18.38 9.69
N GLY A 185 13.70 17.89 9.90
CA GLY A 185 12.48 18.70 9.89
C GLY A 185 12.21 19.32 8.53
N LYS A 186 12.54 18.63 7.42
CA LYS A 186 12.52 19.18 6.07
C LYS A 186 11.98 18.18 5.05
N VAL A 187 11.36 18.75 4.01
CA VAL A 187 11.18 18.04 2.74
C VAL A 187 12.03 18.74 1.69
N TYR A 188 12.97 18.04 1.11
CA TYR A 188 13.82 18.54 0.03
C TYR A 188 13.20 18.24 -1.31
N ILE A 189 13.35 19.15 -2.27
CA ILE A 189 12.82 19.02 -3.62
C ILE A 189 13.97 19.06 -4.62
N TYR A 190 14.06 18.03 -5.46
CA TYR A 190 15.08 17.87 -6.48
C TYR A 190 14.46 17.60 -7.85
N SER A 191 15.21 17.89 -8.93
CA SER A 191 14.92 17.33 -10.23
C SER A 191 15.31 15.83 -10.28
N ALA A 192 14.83 15.10 -11.26
CA ALA A 192 15.26 13.72 -11.51
C ALA A 192 16.78 13.59 -11.75
N THR A 193 17.42 14.63 -12.23
CA THR A 193 18.87 14.67 -12.50
C THR A 193 19.72 15.10 -11.30
N GLY A 194 19.07 15.45 -10.17
CA GLY A 194 19.75 15.78 -8.91
C GLY A 194 20.00 17.27 -8.69
N GLU A 195 19.35 18.16 -9.43
CA GLU A 195 19.38 19.60 -9.17
C GLU A 195 18.44 19.93 -8.02
N LYS A 196 18.91 20.71 -7.03
CA LYS A 196 18.08 21.14 -5.89
C LYS A 196 17.15 22.27 -6.30
N LEU A 197 15.85 22.03 -6.22
CA LEU A 197 14.81 22.97 -6.65
C LEU A 197 14.17 23.75 -5.49
N GLY A 198 14.19 23.18 -4.27
CA GLY A 198 13.57 23.82 -3.12
C GLY A 198 13.65 23.01 -1.83
N VAL A 199 13.10 23.60 -0.76
CA VAL A 199 13.01 22.96 0.57
C VAL A 199 11.76 23.47 1.27
N LEU A 200 10.94 22.56 1.84
CA LEU A 200 9.92 22.89 2.85
C LEU A 200 10.49 22.74 4.26
N GLY A 201 9.92 23.48 5.22
CA GLY A 201 10.34 23.41 6.61
C GLY A 201 11.51 24.35 6.93
N LEU A 202 11.67 25.44 6.18
CA LEU A 202 12.67 26.48 6.48
C LEU A 202 12.23 27.37 7.63
N GLU A 203 10.92 27.50 7.85
CA GLU A 203 10.36 28.26 8.98
C GLU A 203 10.69 27.53 10.29
N LYS A 204 11.10 28.30 11.30
CA LYS A 204 11.39 27.75 12.64
C LYS A 204 10.16 27.71 13.55
N THR A 205 9.11 28.42 13.17
CA THR A 205 7.86 28.56 13.93
C THR A 205 6.69 28.84 12.98
N GLY A 206 5.47 28.78 13.49
CA GLY A 206 4.27 29.07 12.70
C GLY A 206 3.58 27.82 12.14
N PRO A 207 2.44 28.01 11.48
CA PRO A 207 1.60 26.87 11.06
C PRO A 207 2.23 26.01 9.96
N GLY A 208 3.12 26.57 9.15
CA GLY A 208 3.88 25.86 8.12
C GLY A 208 5.17 25.18 8.61
N HIS A 209 5.57 25.40 9.89
CA HIS A 209 6.76 24.75 10.43
C HIS A 209 6.64 23.24 10.47
N LEU A 210 7.63 22.51 9.94
CA LEU A 210 7.71 21.05 9.97
C LEU A 210 8.55 20.60 11.18
N GLN A 211 7.96 19.74 12.02
CA GLN A 211 8.65 19.16 13.18
C GLN A 211 9.34 17.84 12.84
N SER A 212 8.61 16.95 12.15
CA SER A 212 9.09 15.63 11.75
C SER A 212 8.32 15.15 10.53
N PRO A 213 8.61 15.68 9.33
CA PRO A 213 7.96 15.23 8.10
C PRO A 213 8.41 13.79 7.81
N ILE A 214 7.48 12.85 7.95
CA ILE A 214 7.75 11.42 7.78
C ILE A 214 7.32 10.90 6.42
N SER A 215 6.35 11.55 5.77
CA SER A 215 5.87 11.18 4.44
C SER A 215 5.41 12.41 3.67
N VAL A 216 5.47 12.34 2.34
CA VAL A 216 5.04 13.38 1.42
C VAL A 216 4.39 12.77 0.19
N THR A 217 3.24 13.34 -0.22
CA THR A 217 2.61 13.03 -1.51
C THR A 217 2.20 14.30 -2.23
N VAL A 218 2.06 14.22 -3.55
CA VAL A 218 1.70 15.37 -4.40
C VAL A 218 0.44 15.02 -5.19
N ASP A 219 -0.52 15.89 -5.13
CA ASP A 219 -1.73 15.82 -5.95
C ASP A 219 -1.38 16.13 -7.41
N ALA A 220 -1.41 15.12 -8.24
CA ALA A 220 -1.10 15.21 -9.66
C ALA A 220 -2.03 16.17 -10.43
N ASN A 221 -3.25 16.43 -9.93
CA ASN A 221 -4.22 17.31 -10.59
C ASN A 221 -4.03 18.78 -10.21
N SER A 222 -3.77 19.06 -8.93
CA SER A 222 -3.68 20.42 -8.40
C SER A 222 -2.26 20.91 -8.10
N GLY A 223 -1.29 19.99 -8.06
CA GLY A 223 0.09 20.27 -7.63
C GLY A 223 0.21 20.58 -6.14
N LYS A 224 -0.83 20.35 -5.33
CA LYS A 224 -0.76 20.50 -3.87
C LYS A 224 0.16 19.45 -3.29
N ILE A 225 0.94 19.86 -2.30
CA ILE A 225 1.88 18.99 -1.60
C ILE A 225 1.29 18.72 -0.22
N TYR A 226 1.10 17.45 0.11
CA TYR A 226 0.65 16.99 1.41
C TYR A 226 1.82 16.38 2.17
N VAL A 227 2.13 16.94 3.32
CA VAL A 227 3.24 16.47 4.18
C VAL A 227 2.68 15.95 5.49
N LEU A 228 2.91 14.69 5.77
CA LEU A 228 2.58 14.09 7.07
C LEU A 228 3.68 14.45 8.08
N ASP A 229 3.37 15.36 8.98
CA ASP A 229 4.23 15.74 10.09
C ASP A 229 3.93 14.86 11.30
N GLY A 230 4.74 13.82 11.49
CA GLY A 230 4.48 12.76 12.47
C GLY A 230 4.50 13.24 13.93
N LEU A 231 5.36 14.19 14.29
CA LEU A 231 5.38 14.76 15.64
C LEU A 231 4.24 15.75 15.86
N ALA A 232 3.91 16.54 14.85
CA ALA A 232 2.78 17.45 14.92
C ALA A 232 1.43 16.75 14.87
N ARG A 233 1.39 15.47 14.44
CA ARG A 233 0.15 14.69 14.21
C ARG A 233 -0.80 15.40 13.26
N LYS A 234 -0.24 15.91 12.15
CA LYS A 234 -0.96 16.71 11.17
C LYS A 234 -0.53 16.38 9.76
N ILE A 235 -1.46 16.50 8.83
CA ILE A 235 -1.14 16.68 7.43
C ILE A 235 -1.07 18.18 7.17
N LYS A 236 0.05 18.64 6.65
CA LYS A 236 0.29 20.03 6.25
C LYS A 236 0.22 20.13 4.74
N ILE A 237 -0.50 21.13 4.26
CA ILE A 237 -0.83 21.33 2.85
C ILE A 237 -0.10 22.56 2.35
N TYR A 238 0.63 22.39 1.25
CA TYR A 238 1.37 23.47 0.59
C TYR A 238 0.94 23.57 -0.88
N LYS A 239 1.13 24.75 -1.46
CA LYS A 239 1.03 24.96 -2.90
C LYS A 239 2.27 24.41 -3.61
N GLN A 240 2.17 24.32 -4.94
CA GLN A 240 3.29 23.96 -5.81
C GLN A 240 4.48 24.92 -5.69
N ASP A 241 4.25 26.19 -5.33
CA ASP A 241 5.27 27.22 -5.07
C ASP A 241 5.87 27.14 -3.65
N LEU A 242 5.54 26.08 -2.89
CA LEU A 242 5.96 25.79 -1.52
C LEU A 242 5.30 26.68 -0.45
N THR A 243 4.30 27.49 -0.78
CA THR A 243 3.57 28.32 0.19
C THR A 243 2.60 27.45 1.00
N PHE A 244 2.62 27.61 2.33
CA PHE A 244 1.69 26.94 3.23
C PHE A 244 0.24 27.37 2.99
N ILE A 245 -0.68 26.41 2.93
CA ILE A 245 -2.11 26.64 2.77
C ILE A 245 -2.85 26.46 4.09
N SER A 246 -2.80 25.25 4.62
CA SER A 246 -3.56 24.80 5.78
C SER A 246 -3.00 23.52 6.37
N SER A 247 -3.59 23.05 7.47
CA SER A 247 -3.30 21.74 8.03
C SER A 247 -4.52 21.18 8.72
N PHE A 248 -4.62 19.85 8.75
CA PHE A 248 -5.61 19.14 9.55
C PHE A 248 -4.97 17.99 10.33
N GLY A 249 -5.76 17.37 11.20
CA GLY A 249 -5.31 16.31 12.09
C GLY A 249 -5.00 16.82 13.49
N LYS A 250 -5.10 15.94 14.46
CA LYS A 250 -4.78 16.16 15.87
C LYS A 250 -4.38 14.82 16.49
N TYR A 251 -3.70 14.87 17.62
CA TYR A 251 -3.49 13.69 18.44
C TYR A 251 -4.78 13.34 19.19
N ASP A 252 -5.28 12.13 19.01
CA ASP A 252 -6.36 11.52 19.80
C ASP A 252 -6.32 10.00 19.56
N GLN A 253 -7.19 9.25 20.27
CA GLN A 253 -7.35 7.80 20.14
C GLN A 253 -8.68 7.40 19.51
N VAL A 254 -9.18 8.22 18.61
CA VAL A 254 -10.43 7.97 17.86
C VAL A 254 -10.18 8.14 16.36
N PRO A 255 -10.94 7.47 15.49
CA PRO A 255 -10.87 7.69 14.05
C PRO A 255 -11.06 9.17 13.68
N GLY A 256 -10.38 9.63 12.66
CA GLY A 256 -10.29 11.06 12.29
C GLY A 256 -9.20 11.83 13.03
N SER A 257 -8.43 11.16 13.88
CA SER A 257 -7.24 11.67 14.56
C SER A 257 -6.06 10.74 14.32
N PHE A 258 -4.86 11.17 14.71
CA PHE A 258 -3.60 10.45 14.46
C PHE A 258 -2.91 10.08 15.77
N ALA A 259 -2.88 8.77 16.09
CA ALA A 259 -2.17 8.27 17.25
C ALA A 259 -0.69 8.00 16.92
N PHE A 260 -0.40 7.28 15.83
CA PHE A 260 0.95 7.02 15.34
C PHE A 260 0.97 6.88 13.81
N PRO A 261 0.68 7.97 13.08
CA PRO A 261 0.60 7.92 11.63
C PRO A 261 1.98 7.61 11.03
N LYS A 262 1.99 6.96 9.87
CA LYS A 262 3.21 6.52 9.19
C LYS A 262 3.35 7.04 7.79
N ASP A 263 2.27 7.06 7.03
CA ASP A 263 2.30 7.41 5.62
C ASP A 263 1.03 8.14 5.18
N VAL A 264 1.14 8.92 4.11
CA VAL A 264 0.04 9.52 3.40
C VAL A 264 0.18 9.27 1.90
N ALA A 265 -0.81 8.60 1.32
CA ALA A 265 -0.95 8.41 -0.12
C ALA A 265 -2.24 9.07 -0.62
N GLN A 266 -2.32 9.33 -1.92
CA GLN A 266 -3.50 9.94 -2.53
C GLN A 266 -3.99 9.12 -3.71
N SER A 267 -5.30 8.91 -3.78
CA SER A 267 -5.97 8.34 -4.95
C SER A 267 -6.15 9.39 -6.07
N GLN A 268 -6.47 8.96 -7.28
CA GLN A 268 -6.63 9.87 -8.42
C GLN A 268 -7.81 10.85 -8.28
N ASP A 269 -8.84 10.49 -7.52
CA ASP A 269 -9.97 11.36 -7.19
C ASP A 269 -9.68 12.32 -6.02
N GLY A 270 -8.46 12.29 -5.49
CA GLY A 270 -7.98 13.24 -4.50
C GLY A 270 -8.19 12.81 -3.04
N VAL A 271 -8.76 11.63 -2.77
CA VAL A 271 -8.90 11.11 -1.40
C VAL A 271 -7.53 10.81 -0.81
N LEU A 272 -7.30 11.28 0.41
CA LEU A 272 -6.06 11.04 1.15
C LEU A 272 -6.21 9.80 2.04
N PHE A 273 -5.28 8.88 1.92
CA PHE A 273 -5.18 7.68 2.74
C PHE A 273 -4.03 7.84 3.73
N VAL A 274 -4.28 7.55 5.00
CA VAL A 274 -3.27 7.69 6.06
C VAL A 274 -3.18 6.39 6.84
N THR A 275 -2.01 5.75 6.86
CA THR A 275 -1.76 4.63 7.76
C THR A 275 -1.56 5.12 9.19
N ASP A 276 -2.24 4.50 10.15
CA ASP A 276 -1.97 4.71 11.58
C ASP A 276 -1.55 3.40 12.24
N ALA A 277 -0.27 3.31 12.56
CA ALA A 277 0.34 2.11 13.11
C ALA A 277 -0.13 1.77 14.54
N ALA A 278 -0.59 2.73 15.31
CA ALA A 278 -1.14 2.47 16.64
C ALA A 278 -2.52 1.81 16.58
N PHE A 279 -3.33 2.22 15.61
CA PHE A 279 -4.66 1.63 15.38
C PHE A 279 -4.60 0.36 14.51
N GLY A 280 -3.51 0.14 13.77
CA GLY A 280 -3.43 -0.92 12.77
C GLY A 280 -4.45 -0.71 11.64
N ASN A 281 -4.74 0.53 11.27
CA ASN A 281 -5.74 0.87 10.28
C ASN A 281 -5.24 1.87 9.23
N ILE A 282 -6.09 2.07 8.24
CA ILE A 282 -5.92 3.09 7.21
C ILE A 282 -7.16 3.97 7.25
N GLN A 283 -6.95 5.28 7.34
CA GLN A 283 -8.01 6.28 7.41
C GLN A 283 -8.07 7.06 6.09
N MET A 284 -9.27 7.29 5.59
CA MET A 284 -9.55 8.01 4.33
C MET A 284 -10.11 9.39 4.66
N PHE A 285 -9.53 10.41 4.06
CA PHE A 285 -9.95 11.80 4.25
C PHE A 285 -10.22 12.47 2.92
N ASP A 286 -11.18 13.37 2.89
CA ASP A 286 -11.29 14.29 1.77
C ASP A 286 -10.12 15.31 1.76
N PRO A 287 -9.91 16.05 0.68
CA PRO A 287 -8.82 17.04 0.60
C PRO A 287 -8.92 18.20 1.61
N SER A 288 -10.06 18.35 2.29
CA SER A 288 -10.27 19.35 3.36
C SER A 288 -9.86 18.81 4.75
N GLY A 289 -9.70 17.49 4.87
CA GLY A 289 -9.35 16.79 6.10
C GLY A 289 -10.55 16.23 6.87
N ALA A 290 -11.73 16.15 6.26
CA ALA A 290 -12.86 15.44 6.85
C ALA A 290 -12.68 13.93 6.66
N LEU A 291 -12.87 13.16 7.75
CA LEU A 291 -12.82 11.70 7.70
C LEU A 291 -13.98 11.18 6.85
N LEU A 292 -13.69 10.39 5.84
CA LEU A 292 -14.66 9.69 5.00
C LEU A 292 -14.94 8.29 5.51
N TYR A 293 -13.88 7.53 5.73
CA TYR A 293 -13.95 6.13 6.14
C TYR A 293 -12.63 5.69 6.81
N PHE A 294 -12.62 4.55 7.44
CA PHE A 294 -11.41 3.84 7.86
C PHE A 294 -11.62 2.33 7.82
N PHE A 295 -10.57 1.59 7.58
CA PHE A 295 -10.59 0.12 7.54
C PHE A 295 -9.32 -0.47 8.13
N GLY A 296 -9.39 -1.74 8.48
CA GLY A 296 -8.32 -2.45 9.17
C GLY A 296 -8.35 -2.26 10.68
N GLU A 297 -7.66 -3.15 11.34
CA GLU A 297 -7.42 -3.19 12.78
C GLU A 297 -6.13 -3.96 13.06
N ASN A 298 -5.63 -3.93 14.29
CA ASN A 298 -4.44 -4.68 14.67
C ASN A 298 -4.68 -6.20 14.57
N GLY A 299 -3.86 -6.89 13.77
CA GLY A 299 -3.94 -8.34 13.61
C GLY A 299 -3.14 -8.91 12.45
N THR A 300 -3.33 -10.21 12.21
CA THR A 300 -2.62 -11.00 11.19
C THR A 300 -3.52 -11.52 10.08
N ASP A 301 -4.84 -11.43 10.24
CA ASP A 301 -5.79 -11.89 9.24
C ASP A 301 -5.80 -10.97 8.00
N PRO A 302 -6.32 -11.42 6.86
CA PRO A 302 -6.54 -10.56 5.69
C PRO A 302 -7.34 -9.30 6.04
N GLY A 303 -6.86 -8.13 5.62
CA GLY A 303 -7.47 -6.84 5.94
C GLY A 303 -7.15 -6.29 7.33
N GLN A 304 -6.46 -7.05 8.18
CA GLN A 304 -5.84 -6.57 9.42
C GLN A 304 -4.39 -6.19 9.17
N PHE A 305 -3.79 -5.37 10.03
CA PHE A 305 -2.42 -4.90 9.85
C PHE A 305 -1.66 -4.93 11.18
N LEU A 306 -0.36 -5.14 11.11
CA LEU A 306 0.52 -5.04 12.26
C LEU A 306 1.57 -3.95 12.01
N MET A 307 1.28 -2.75 12.51
CA MET A 307 2.07 -1.54 12.28
C MET A 307 2.26 -1.21 10.78
N PRO A 308 1.17 -1.00 10.00
CA PRO A 308 1.27 -0.68 8.59
C PRO A 308 2.17 0.54 8.37
N ARG A 309 2.88 0.53 7.26
CA ARG A 309 3.82 1.58 6.88
C ARG A 309 3.39 2.26 5.59
N ASN A 310 4.28 2.26 4.59
CA ASN A 310 4.08 2.98 3.35
C ASN A 310 3.00 2.34 2.48
N MET A 311 2.34 3.20 1.74
CA MET A 311 1.30 2.86 0.77
C MET A 311 1.66 3.43 -0.59
N TYR A 312 1.17 2.79 -1.62
CA TYR A 312 1.30 3.25 -2.98
C TYR A 312 0.00 3.04 -3.75
N PHE A 313 -0.42 4.04 -4.53
CA PHE A 313 -1.48 3.91 -5.51
C PHE A 313 -0.88 3.78 -6.91
N ASP A 314 -1.32 2.78 -7.66
CA ASP A 314 -1.01 2.71 -9.08
C ASP A 314 -2.05 3.46 -9.95
N ALA A 315 -1.80 3.51 -11.26
CA ALA A 315 -2.68 4.18 -12.22
C ALA A 315 -4.07 3.49 -12.35
N ASP A 316 -4.17 2.24 -12.00
CA ASP A 316 -5.41 1.46 -12.04
C ASP A 316 -6.19 1.51 -10.70
N GLN A 317 -5.79 2.40 -9.79
CA GLN A 317 -6.39 2.57 -8.46
C GLN A 317 -6.25 1.35 -7.54
N TYR A 318 -5.21 0.55 -7.72
CA TYR A 318 -4.82 -0.41 -6.70
C TYR A 318 -4.02 0.27 -5.60
N LEU A 319 -4.44 0.06 -4.37
CA LEU A 319 -3.74 0.47 -3.15
C LEU A 319 -2.88 -0.68 -2.64
N TYR A 320 -1.59 -0.47 -2.59
CA TYR A 320 -0.61 -1.39 -2.01
C TYR A 320 -0.25 -0.91 -0.62
N VAL A 321 -0.28 -1.80 0.36
CA VAL A 321 0.01 -1.47 1.77
C VAL A 321 1.11 -2.37 2.29
N ALA A 322 2.23 -1.79 2.70
CA ALA A 322 3.29 -2.50 3.39
C ALA A 322 2.88 -2.81 4.84
N ASP A 323 2.89 -4.09 5.18
CA ASP A 323 2.54 -4.62 6.50
C ASP A 323 3.75 -5.39 7.07
N PRO A 324 4.81 -4.65 7.50
CA PRO A 324 6.15 -5.20 7.71
C PRO A 324 6.22 -6.23 8.82
N TYR A 325 5.44 -6.10 9.89
CA TYR A 325 5.46 -7.06 10.99
C TYR A 325 4.64 -8.32 10.72
N ASN A 326 3.85 -8.31 9.65
CA ASN A 326 3.24 -9.51 9.07
C ASN A 326 4.04 -10.03 7.85
N ASN A 327 5.18 -9.42 7.51
CA ASN A 327 6.04 -9.78 6.39
C ASN A 327 5.28 -9.89 5.06
N ARG A 328 4.39 -8.94 4.79
CA ARG A 328 3.53 -8.98 3.61
C ARG A 328 3.24 -7.60 3.04
N VAL A 329 2.74 -7.59 1.81
CA VAL A 329 2.04 -6.45 1.19
C VAL A 329 0.62 -6.89 0.90
N GLN A 330 -0.35 -6.07 1.26
CA GLN A 330 -1.76 -6.28 0.92
C GLN A 330 -2.15 -5.34 -0.22
N VAL A 331 -2.85 -5.87 -1.21
CA VAL A 331 -3.26 -5.15 -2.44
C VAL A 331 -4.77 -5.05 -2.44
N PHE A 332 -5.28 -3.83 -2.50
CA PHE A 332 -6.71 -3.53 -2.53
C PHE A 332 -7.07 -2.82 -3.84
N GLN A 333 -8.18 -3.17 -4.45
CA GLN A 333 -8.81 -2.33 -5.47
C GLN A 333 -9.61 -1.24 -4.78
N TYR A 334 -9.29 0.01 -5.03
CA TYR A 334 -10.08 1.16 -4.60
C TYR A 334 -11.17 1.47 -5.64
N HIS A 335 -12.38 1.66 -5.16
CA HIS A 335 -13.55 1.99 -5.98
C HIS A 335 -13.94 3.45 -5.71
N VAL A 336 -13.75 4.29 -6.71
CA VAL A 336 -14.15 5.71 -6.64
C VAL A 336 -15.66 5.78 -6.42
N GLN A 337 -16.08 6.48 -5.39
CA GLN A 337 -17.48 6.67 -5.09
C GLN A 337 -18.07 7.78 -5.98
N PRO A 338 -19.31 7.63 -6.45
CA PRO A 338 -19.95 8.59 -7.36
C PRO A 338 -20.22 9.96 -6.71
#